data_0a387286ede8f3618503ad6b29a9753a
#
_entry.id   0a387286ede8f3618503ad6b29a9753a
#
_cell.length_a   1.000
_cell.length_b   1.000
_cell.length_c   1.000
_cell.angle_alpha   90.00
_cell.angle_beta   90.00
_cell.angle_gamma   90.00
#
_symmetry.space_group_name_H-M   'P 1'
#
loop_
_entity.id
_entity.type
_entity.pdbx_description
1 polymer ?
#
loop_
_entity_poly.entity_id
_entity_poly.type
_entity_poly.pdbx_seq_one_letter_code
_entity_poly.pdbx_strand_id
1 'polypeptide(L)'
;MLLRNCAGGLVFWQGKIFLIRNEKDEWVFPKGVIQQGDLSHETALNRVKEEADITAEIISTAGHTSYEFFSVTRQKPICNRITWYTMSALDDNFRINEPEKCKEAGYYDI
;
A
#
# COMPACT_ATOMS: atom_id res chain seq x y z
N MET A 1 6.14 -22.70 4.71
CA MET A 1 6.07 -21.22 4.61
C MET A 1 4.64 -20.82 4.32
N LEU A 2 4.13 -19.82 5.03
CA LEU A 2 2.80 -19.28 4.78
C LEU A 2 2.88 -18.21 3.67
N LEU A 3 2.05 -18.36 2.64
CA LEU A 3 1.93 -17.36 1.57
C LEU A 3 0.73 -16.45 1.86
N ARG A 4 0.96 -15.13 1.87
CA ARG A 4 -0.10 -14.14 1.97
C ARG A 4 -0.14 -13.31 0.70
N ASN A 5 -1.32 -13.19 0.11
CA ASN A 5 -1.53 -12.33 -1.05
C ASN A 5 -1.98 -10.96 -0.58
N CYS A 6 -1.27 -9.93 -1.07
CA CYS A 6 -1.52 -8.54 -0.74
C CYS A 6 -1.77 -7.74 -2.00
N ALA A 7 -2.35 -6.57 -1.84
CA ALA A 7 -2.52 -5.61 -2.92
C ALA A 7 -2.19 -4.21 -2.41
N GLY A 8 -1.63 -3.38 -3.28
CA GLY A 8 -1.27 -2.03 -2.92
C GLY A 8 -1.32 -1.06 -4.09
N GLY A 9 -1.16 0.20 -3.80
CA GLY A 9 -1.29 1.26 -4.78
C GLY A 9 -0.07 2.16 -4.91
N LEU A 10 0.32 2.41 -6.16
CA LEU A 10 1.26 3.45 -6.54
C LEU A 10 0.40 4.63 -6.98
N VAL A 11 0.19 5.58 -6.07
CA VAL A 11 -0.76 6.67 -6.28
C VAL A 11 -0.04 7.90 -6.82
N PHE A 12 -0.44 8.33 -8.01
CA PHE A 12 0.15 9.48 -8.68
C PHE A 12 -0.82 10.66 -8.72
N TRP A 13 -0.26 11.86 -8.58
CA TRP A 13 -0.98 13.11 -8.78
C TRP A 13 -0.01 14.15 -9.35
N GLN A 14 -0.29 14.61 -10.57
CA GLN A 14 0.49 15.64 -11.27
C GLN A 14 2.01 15.37 -11.26
N GLY A 15 2.40 14.15 -11.67
CA GLY A 15 3.80 13.76 -11.77
C GLY A 15 4.49 13.44 -10.46
N LYS A 16 3.74 13.45 -9.35
CA LYS A 16 4.25 13.09 -8.03
C LYS A 16 3.68 11.77 -7.59
N ILE A 17 4.40 11.07 -6.70
CA ILE A 17 3.97 9.79 -6.15
C ILE A 17 3.77 9.89 -4.64
N PHE A 18 2.69 9.28 -4.15
CA PHE A 18 2.39 9.26 -2.71
C PHE A 18 3.25 8.24 -2.00
N LEU A 19 3.96 8.69 -0.96
CA LEU A 19 4.83 7.86 -0.15
C LEU A 19 4.54 8.07 1.33
N ILE A 20 4.75 7.01 2.10
CA ILE A 20 4.65 7.02 3.56
C ILE A 20 6.00 6.59 4.12
N ARG A 21 6.52 7.35 5.09
CA ARG A 21 7.67 6.90 5.88
C ARG A 21 7.15 6.32 7.18
N ASN A 22 7.36 5.02 7.37
CA ASN A 22 6.81 4.31 8.51
C ASN A 22 7.66 4.49 9.78
N GLU A 23 7.27 3.84 10.86
CA GLU A 23 7.94 3.92 12.16
C GLU A 23 9.36 3.35 12.16
N LYS A 24 9.70 2.54 11.15
CA LYS A 24 11.05 1.97 10.95
C LYS A 24 11.91 2.81 10.01
N ASP A 25 11.47 4.03 9.68
CA ASP A 25 12.13 4.92 8.71
C ASP A 25 12.18 4.38 7.28
N GLU A 26 11.31 3.44 6.94
CA GLU A 26 11.21 2.92 5.59
C GLU A 26 10.17 3.70 4.80
N TRP A 27 10.49 3.99 3.53
CA TRP A 27 9.54 4.59 2.61
C TRP A 27 8.74 3.48 1.94
N VAL A 28 7.42 3.52 2.08
CA VAL A 28 6.53 2.46 1.63
C VAL A 28 5.32 3.04 0.90
N PHE A 29 4.68 2.16 0.10
CA PHE A 29 3.40 2.45 -0.54
C PHE A 29 2.28 1.81 0.28
N PRO A 30 1.06 2.38 0.25
CA PRO A 30 -0.10 1.76 0.89
C PRO A 30 -0.35 0.35 0.35
N LYS A 31 -0.50 -0.61 1.25
CA LYS A 31 -0.82 -2.00 0.88
C LYS A 31 -1.50 -2.73 2.02
N GLY A 32 -2.15 -3.83 1.71
CA GLY A 32 -2.75 -4.68 2.73
C GLY A 32 -3.05 -6.07 2.22
N VAL A 33 -3.35 -6.96 3.16
CA VAL A 33 -3.67 -8.36 2.85
C VAL A 33 -5.04 -8.44 2.19
N ILE A 34 -5.13 -9.22 1.12
CA ILE A 34 -6.42 -9.50 0.46
C ILE A 34 -7.17 -10.49 1.33
N GLN A 35 -8.33 -10.07 1.84
CA GLN A 35 -9.18 -10.92 2.67
C GLN A 35 -9.95 -11.89 1.78
N GLN A 36 -10.38 -13.00 2.37
CA GLN A 36 -11.14 -14.01 1.65
C GLN A 36 -12.42 -13.38 1.06
N GLY A 37 -12.63 -13.59 -0.23
CA GLY A 37 -13.79 -13.06 -0.94
C GLY A 37 -13.58 -11.69 -1.57
N ASP A 38 -12.48 -11.00 -1.23
CA ASP A 38 -12.18 -9.69 -1.79
C ASP A 38 -11.40 -9.80 -3.08
N LEU A 39 -11.61 -8.84 -3.97
CA LEU A 39 -10.84 -8.71 -5.19
C LEU A 39 -9.57 -7.91 -4.94
N SER A 40 -8.50 -8.27 -5.63
CA SER A 40 -7.18 -7.65 -5.48
C SER A 40 -7.23 -6.13 -5.69
N HIS A 41 -7.82 -5.67 -6.79
CA HIS A 41 -7.88 -4.23 -7.09
C HIS A 41 -8.74 -3.46 -6.10
N GLU A 42 -9.80 -4.07 -5.57
CA GLU A 42 -10.64 -3.43 -4.56
C GLU A 42 -9.88 -3.29 -3.24
N THR A 43 -9.12 -4.32 -2.86
CA THR A 43 -8.27 -4.27 -1.67
C THR A 43 -7.26 -3.13 -1.78
N ALA A 44 -6.63 -2.97 -2.94
CA ALA A 44 -5.67 -1.88 -3.17
C ALA A 44 -6.33 -0.51 -2.99
N LEU A 45 -7.49 -0.29 -3.61
CA LEU A 45 -8.23 0.98 -3.50
C LEU A 45 -8.67 1.24 -2.06
N ASN A 46 -9.16 0.22 -1.37
CA ASN A 46 -9.62 0.34 0.01
C ASN A 46 -8.46 0.65 0.95
N ARG A 47 -7.29 0.04 0.75
CA ARG A 47 -6.13 0.31 1.61
C ARG A 47 -5.61 1.73 1.43
N VAL A 48 -5.60 2.24 0.21
CA VAL A 48 -5.24 3.64 -0.06
C VAL A 48 -6.21 4.58 0.67
N LYS A 49 -7.50 4.28 0.62
CA LYS A 49 -8.53 5.06 1.31
C LYS A 49 -8.40 4.97 2.82
N GLU A 50 -8.19 3.78 3.36
CA GLU A 50 -8.08 3.56 4.80
C GLU A 50 -6.81 4.17 5.40
N GLU A 51 -5.68 4.03 4.73
CA GLU A 51 -4.41 4.51 5.28
C GLU A 51 -4.22 6.02 5.12
N ALA A 52 -4.67 6.58 4.02
CA ALA A 52 -4.34 7.96 3.67
C ALA A 52 -5.54 8.82 3.28
N ASP A 53 -6.75 8.29 3.35
CA ASP A 53 -7.98 9.00 2.98
C ASP A 53 -7.92 9.57 1.54
N ILE A 54 -7.25 8.84 0.64
CA ILE A 54 -7.14 9.19 -0.76
C ILE A 54 -8.18 8.45 -1.56
N THR A 55 -8.93 9.17 -2.38
CA THR A 55 -9.80 8.59 -3.39
C THR A 55 -9.05 8.59 -4.71
N ALA A 56 -8.89 7.41 -5.31
CA ALA A 56 -8.11 7.25 -6.53
C ALA A 56 -8.80 6.32 -7.52
N GLU A 57 -8.36 6.38 -8.76
CA GLU A 57 -8.80 5.48 -9.84
C GLU A 57 -7.64 4.61 -10.26
N ILE A 58 -7.91 3.33 -10.52
CA ILE A 58 -6.89 2.41 -11.04
C ILE A 58 -6.69 2.69 -12.53
N ILE A 59 -5.43 2.90 -12.91
CA ILE A 59 -5.03 3.10 -14.30
C ILE A 59 -4.58 1.77 -14.92
N SER A 60 -3.75 1.01 -14.21
CA SER A 60 -3.20 -0.26 -14.71
C SER A 60 -2.62 -1.08 -13.57
N THR A 61 -2.31 -2.34 -13.88
CA THR A 61 -1.51 -3.18 -13.01
C THR A 61 -0.04 -2.80 -13.18
N ALA A 62 0.67 -2.59 -12.08
CA ALA A 62 2.09 -2.18 -12.11
C ALA A 62 3.05 -3.36 -11.93
N GLY A 63 2.55 -4.56 -11.59
CA GLY A 63 3.36 -5.75 -11.42
C GLY A 63 3.27 -6.34 -10.02
N HIS A 64 4.19 -7.24 -9.72
CA HIS A 64 4.21 -7.99 -8.46
C HIS A 64 5.57 -7.89 -7.80
N THR A 65 5.59 -7.84 -6.47
CA THR A 65 6.79 -8.01 -5.67
C THR A 65 6.53 -9.05 -4.59
N SER A 66 7.60 -9.64 -4.07
CA SER A 66 7.50 -10.63 -2.99
C SER A 66 8.62 -10.40 -2.01
N TYR A 67 8.34 -10.61 -0.73
CA TYR A 67 9.37 -10.65 0.29
C TYR A 67 9.01 -11.65 1.38
N GLU A 68 10.04 -12.16 2.03
CA GLU A 68 9.90 -13.16 3.08
C GLU A 68 10.36 -12.57 4.41
N PHE A 69 9.70 -12.97 5.48
CA PHE A 69 10.10 -12.59 6.83
C PHE A 69 9.64 -13.65 7.83
N PHE A 70 10.27 -13.67 9.00
CA PHE A 70 9.84 -14.56 10.08
C PHE A 70 8.85 -13.81 10.97
N SER A 71 7.65 -14.39 11.12
CA SER A 71 6.62 -13.81 11.98
C SER A 71 6.81 -14.30 13.41
N VAL A 72 7.14 -13.38 14.31
CA VAL A 72 7.29 -13.70 15.74
C VAL A 72 5.95 -14.15 16.33
N THR A 73 4.87 -13.49 15.95
CA THR A 73 3.53 -13.82 16.43
C THR A 73 3.08 -15.21 16.02
N ARG A 74 3.36 -15.60 14.78
CA ARG A 74 2.95 -16.88 14.22
C ARG A 74 4.01 -17.96 14.35
N GLN A 75 5.23 -17.58 14.75
CA GLN A 75 6.38 -18.48 14.91
C GLN A 75 6.68 -19.28 13.65
N LYS A 76 6.62 -18.62 12.49
CA LYS A 76 6.92 -19.25 11.20
C LYS A 76 7.29 -18.25 10.12
N PRO A 77 7.98 -18.70 9.06
CA PRO A 77 8.28 -17.84 7.93
C PRO A 77 7.02 -17.53 7.11
N ILE A 78 6.90 -16.30 6.66
CA ILE A 78 5.79 -15.80 5.85
C ILE A 78 6.37 -15.18 4.58
N CYS A 79 5.71 -15.45 3.44
CA CYS A 79 5.97 -14.79 2.18
C CYS A 79 4.79 -13.90 1.84
N ASN A 80 5.02 -12.60 1.73
CA ASN A 80 4.03 -11.66 1.21
C ASN A 80 4.26 -11.48 -0.29
N ARG A 81 3.22 -11.76 -1.09
CA ARG A 81 3.20 -11.48 -2.52
C ARG A 81 2.26 -10.32 -2.76
N ILE A 82 2.77 -9.24 -3.30
CA ILE A 82 2.02 -8.00 -3.45
C ILE A 82 1.75 -7.74 -4.93
N THR A 83 0.47 -7.56 -5.27
CA THR A 83 0.07 -7.04 -6.58
C THR A 83 -0.06 -5.54 -6.46
N TRP A 84 0.68 -4.80 -7.30
CA TRP A 84 0.68 -3.35 -7.30
C TRP A 84 -0.17 -2.80 -8.44
N TYR A 85 -0.91 -1.75 -8.16
CA TYR A 85 -1.74 -1.04 -9.14
C TYR A 85 -1.29 0.40 -9.24
N THR A 86 -1.13 0.87 -10.46
CA THR A 86 -0.92 2.29 -10.74
C THR A 86 -2.26 2.99 -10.62
N MET A 87 -2.33 4.04 -9.82
CA MET A 87 -3.54 4.77 -9.54
C MET A 87 -3.35 6.26 -9.79
N SER A 88 -4.43 6.95 -10.15
CA SER A 88 -4.46 8.40 -10.27
C SER A 88 -5.35 8.95 -9.16
N ALA A 89 -4.80 9.82 -8.31
CA ALA A 89 -5.57 10.50 -7.29
C ALA A 89 -6.45 11.57 -7.92
N LEU A 90 -7.64 11.81 -7.35
CA LEU A 90 -8.56 12.84 -7.86
C LEU A 90 -8.11 14.24 -7.47
N ASP A 91 -7.37 14.37 -6.37
CA ASP A 91 -6.78 15.62 -5.90
C ASP A 91 -5.55 15.29 -5.04
N ASP A 92 -4.90 16.30 -4.46
CA ASP A 92 -3.72 16.10 -3.62
C ASP A 92 -4.03 16.03 -2.11
N ASN A 93 -5.29 16.00 -1.74
CA ASN A 93 -5.67 15.89 -0.33
C ASN A 93 -5.38 14.49 0.19
N PHE A 94 -4.87 14.44 1.41
CA PHE A 94 -4.71 13.17 2.12
C PHE A 94 -4.77 13.43 3.62
N ARG A 95 -5.05 12.36 4.38
CA ARG A 95 -5.08 12.39 5.83
C ARG A 95 -4.61 11.04 6.36
N ILE A 96 -3.57 11.05 7.17
CA ILE A 96 -3.06 9.81 7.77
C ILE A 96 -3.95 9.42 8.94
N ASN A 97 -4.53 8.23 8.86
CA ASN A 97 -5.49 7.73 9.86
C ASN A 97 -4.81 7.13 11.09
N GLU A 98 -3.56 6.68 10.96
CA GLU A 98 -2.78 6.14 12.07
C GLU A 98 -1.46 6.90 12.21
N PRO A 99 -1.48 8.14 12.77
CA PRO A 99 -0.27 8.97 12.85
C PRO A 99 0.87 8.35 13.64
N GLU A 100 0.58 7.48 14.60
CA GLU A 100 1.59 6.81 15.41
C GLU A 100 2.44 5.83 14.62
N LYS A 101 1.96 5.38 13.46
CA LYS A 101 2.69 4.47 12.57
C LYS A 101 3.31 5.16 11.37
N CYS A 102 3.20 6.48 11.30
CA CYS A 102 3.64 7.25 10.16
C CYS A 102 4.45 8.45 10.62
N LYS A 103 5.73 8.48 10.26
CA LYS A 103 6.60 9.62 10.58
C LYS A 103 6.42 10.77 9.60
N GLU A 104 6.12 10.44 8.35
CA GLU A 104 6.01 11.43 7.27
C GLU A 104 5.20 10.83 6.13
N ALA A 105 4.45 11.65 5.43
CA ALA A 105 3.71 11.22 4.25
C ALA A 105 3.47 12.40 3.31
N GLY A 106 3.30 12.11 2.04
CA GLY A 106 2.96 13.14 1.06
C GLY A 106 3.24 12.69 -0.36
N TYR A 107 3.03 13.62 -1.27
CA TYR A 107 3.34 13.46 -2.68
C TYR A 107 4.74 14.01 -2.95
N TYR A 108 5.59 13.20 -3.55
CA TYR A 108 7.00 13.55 -3.79
C TYR A 108 7.30 13.45 -5.29
N ASP A 109 8.24 14.26 -5.75
CA ASP A 109 8.71 14.20 -7.13
C ASP A 109 9.47 12.88 -7.35
N ILE A 110 9.28 12.34 -8.52
CA ILE A 110 9.93 11.09 -8.93
C ILE A 110 11.37 11.35 -9.36
#